data_97086669721bc5963abdb44376751e14
#
_entry.id   97086669721bc5963abdb44376751e14
#
_cell.length_a   1.000
_cell.length_b   1.000
_cell.length_c   1.000
_cell.angle_alpha   90.00
_cell.angle_beta   90.00
_cell.angle_gamma   90.00
#
_symmetry.space_group_name_H-M   'P 1'
#
loop_
_entity.id
_entity.type
_entity.pdbx_description
1 polymer ?
#
loop_
_entity_poly.entity_id
_entity_poly.type
_entity_poly.pdbx_seq_one_letter_code
_entity_poly.pdbx_strand_id
1 'polypeptide(L)'
;MAERDYSGTPLTTKLGAKPGADVVVYFTTSQAELERRFAKLKRTLSPADGLWIAYPKRSSKLETDLTFASVQRIGLDAGLVDNKSIAFDDNWSAVRFVYRREDR
;
A
#
# COMPACT_ATOMS: atom_id res chain seq x y z
N MET A 1 14.33 -7.79 -7.98
CA MET A 1 14.47 -7.29 -6.63
C MET A 1 14.87 -8.41 -5.69
N ALA A 2 15.69 -8.09 -4.74
CA ALA A 2 16.04 -9.10 -3.76
C ALA A 2 14.80 -9.51 -3.00
N GLU A 3 14.68 -10.79 -2.73
CA GLU A 3 13.61 -11.27 -1.89
C GLU A 3 13.77 -10.71 -0.51
N ARG A 4 12.69 -10.24 0.02
CA ARG A 4 12.65 -9.82 1.40
C ARG A 4 12.55 -11.05 2.27
N ASP A 5 13.38 -11.07 3.28
CA ASP A 5 13.32 -12.12 4.25
C ASP A 5 12.40 -11.70 5.39
N TYR A 6 11.24 -12.32 5.44
CA TYR A 6 10.25 -12.04 6.48
C TYR A 6 10.22 -13.18 7.47
N SER A 7 11.40 -13.74 7.77
CA SER A 7 11.51 -14.85 8.70
C SER A 7 10.80 -14.56 10.00
N GLY A 8 10.06 -15.52 10.49
CA GLY A 8 9.38 -15.43 11.77
C GLY A 8 8.02 -14.75 11.73
N THR A 9 7.69 -14.03 10.64
CA THR A 9 6.40 -13.37 10.56
C THR A 9 5.86 -13.49 9.14
N PRO A 10 4.83 -14.30 8.93
CA PRO A 10 4.24 -14.39 7.60
C PRO A 10 3.77 -13.03 7.13
N LEU A 11 4.00 -12.72 5.85
CA LEU A 11 3.64 -11.44 5.28
C LEU A 11 2.15 -11.17 5.43
N THR A 12 1.31 -12.17 5.20
CA THR A 12 -0.14 -12.01 5.31
C THR A 12 -0.56 -11.61 6.72
N THR A 13 0.08 -12.19 7.75
CA THR A 13 -0.20 -11.82 9.14
C THR A 13 0.21 -10.38 9.41
N LYS A 14 1.42 -10.01 8.96
CA LYS A 14 1.95 -8.66 9.17
C LYS A 14 1.05 -7.62 8.52
N LEU A 15 0.52 -7.91 7.35
CA LEU A 15 -0.33 -6.99 6.61
C LEU A 15 -1.80 -7.07 7.02
N GLY A 16 -2.14 -7.95 7.94
CA GLY A 16 -3.50 -8.06 8.44
C GLY A 16 -4.47 -8.71 7.48
N ALA A 17 -3.98 -9.57 6.59
CA ALA A 17 -4.83 -10.26 5.63
C ALA A 17 -5.75 -11.26 6.34
N LYS A 18 -6.97 -11.37 5.87
CA LYS A 18 -7.93 -12.36 6.35
C LYS A 18 -7.92 -13.57 5.43
N PRO A 19 -8.28 -14.75 5.93
CA PRO A 19 -8.40 -15.92 5.06
C PRO A 19 -9.34 -15.64 3.90
N GLY A 20 -8.93 -16.00 2.71
CA GLY A 20 -9.75 -15.82 1.51
C GLY A 20 -9.68 -14.46 0.86
N ALA A 21 -9.03 -13.48 1.49
CA ALA A 21 -8.86 -12.16 0.90
C ALA A 21 -7.46 -12.06 0.28
N ASP A 22 -7.38 -11.40 -0.87
CA ASP A 22 -6.11 -11.17 -1.53
C ASP A 22 -5.39 -9.98 -0.89
N VAL A 23 -4.07 -10.05 -0.85
CA VAL A 23 -3.23 -8.94 -0.42
C VAL A 23 -2.42 -8.49 -1.62
N VAL A 24 -2.58 -7.22 -1.98
CA VAL A 24 -1.82 -6.62 -3.07
C VAL A 24 -0.89 -5.59 -2.47
N VAL A 25 0.40 -5.71 -2.77
CA VAL A 25 1.40 -4.76 -2.29
C VAL A 25 2.11 -4.16 -3.50
N TYR A 26 2.10 -2.85 -3.59
CA TYR A 26 2.74 -2.13 -4.69
C TYR A 26 3.80 -1.19 -4.12
N PHE A 27 5.04 -1.37 -4.57
CA PHE A 27 6.16 -0.55 -4.15
C PHE A 27 6.42 0.52 -5.19
N THR A 28 6.55 1.77 -4.74
CA THR A 28 6.84 2.87 -5.65
C THR A 28 7.61 3.98 -4.95
N THR A 29 8.39 4.71 -5.73
CA THR A 29 9.12 5.88 -5.25
C THR A 29 8.66 7.15 -5.94
N SER A 30 7.72 7.06 -6.87
CA SER A 30 7.32 8.17 -7.73
C SER A 30 5.83 8.45 -7.58
N GLN A 31 5.52 9.70 -7.24
CA GLN A 31 4.14 10.14 -7.13
C GLN A 31 3.43 10.06 -8.49
N ALA A 32 4.11 10.49 -9.55
CA ALA A 32 3.52 10.44 -10.88
C ALA A 32 3.20 9.02 -11.32
N GLU A 33 4.09 8.09 -11.00
CA GLU A 33 3.86 6.70 -11.33
C GLU A 33 2.66 6.15 -10.55
N LEU A 34 2.59 6.47 -9.26
CA LEU A 34 1.50 5.99 -8.43
C LEU A 34 0.16 6.51 -8.94
N GLU A 35 0.10 7.80 -9.27
CA GLU A 35 -1.12 8.40 -9.81
C GLU A 35 -1.54 7.71 -11.10
N ARG A 36 -0.57 7.46 -11.98
CA ARG A 36 -0.84 6.86 -13.27
C ARG A 36 -1.35 5.42 -13.15
N ARG A 37 -0.84 4.69 -12.17
CA ARG A 37 -1.16 3.27 -12.03
C ARG A 37 -2.27 2.97 -11.05
N PHE A 38 -2.68 3.95 -10.25
CA PHE A 38 -3.61 3.69 -9.15
C PHE A 38 -4.96 3.17 -9.63
N ALA A 39 -5.50 3.73 -10.71
CA ALA A 39 -6.78 3.27 -11.22
C ALA A 39 -6.73 1.80 -11.63
N LYS A 40 -5.62 1.38 -12.24
CA LYS A 40 -5.45 -0.02 -12.63
C LYS A 40 -5.33 -0.92 -11.40
N LEU A 41 -4.58 -0.48 -10.40
CA LEU A 41 -4.45 -1.23 -9.17
C LEU A 41 -5.80 -1.39 -8.49
N LYS A 42 -6.58 -0.31 -8.45
CA LYS A 42 -7.91 -0.35 -7.85
C LYS A 42 -8.81 -1.35 -8.56
N ARG A 43 -8.74 -1.41 -9.89
CA ARG A 43 -9.58 -2.32 -10.65
C ARG A 43 -9.30 -3.79 -10.39
N THR A 44 -8.11 -4.11 -9.87
CA THR A 44 -7.78 -5.49 -9.53
C THR A 44 -8.30 -5.92 -8.17
N LEU A 45 -8.84 -4.99 -7.39
CA LEU A 45 -9.30 -5.27 -6.04
C LEU A 45 -10.74 -5.72 -6.03
N SER A 46 -11.03 -6.73 -5.21
CA SER A 46 -12.39 -7.04 -4.80
C SER A 46 -12.73 -6.22 -3.56
N PRO A 47 -14.02 -6.04 -3.26
CA PRO A 47 -14.39 -5.26 -2.06
C PRO A 47 -13.80 -5.78 -0.75
N ALA A 48 -13.44 -7.07 -0.68
CA ALA A 48 -12.86 -7.64 0.54
C ALA A 48 -11.33 -7.51 0.58
N ASP A 49 -10.70 -7.05 -0.51
CA ASP A 49 -9.26 -7.00 -0.59
C ASP A 49 -8.70 -5.71 -0.02
N GLY A 50 -7.41 -5.74 0.29
CA GLY A 50 -6.69 -4.55 0.69
C GLY A 50 -5.54 -4.28 -0.26
N LEU A 51 -5.32 -3.01 -0.58
CA LEU A 51 -4.19 -2.58 -1.40
C LEU A 51 -3.20 -1.85 -0.52
N TRP A 52 -2.00 -2.38 -0.41
CA TRP A 52 -0.92 -1.73 0.32
C TRP A 52 -0.05 -0.96 -0.65
N ILE A 53 0.14 0.32 -0.39
CA ILE A 53 1.08 1.13 -1.15
C ILE A 53 2.30 1.33 -0.26
N ALA A 54 3.43 0.78 -0.70
CA ALA A 54 4.69 0.91 0.03
C ALA A 54 5.51 2.02 -0.61
N TYR A 55 5.98 2.93 0.21
CA TYR A 55 6.77 4.08 -0.23
C TYR A 55 7.93 4.28 0.73
N PRO A 56 9.02 4.94 0.27
CA PRO A 56 10.21 5.11 1.11
C PRO A 56 9.93 5.97 2.33
N LYS A 57 10.48 5.57 3.47
CA LYS A 57 10.42 6.39 4.68
C LYS A 57 11.25 7.65 4.51
N ARG A 58 10.85 8.70 5.22
CA ARG A 58 11.62 9.94 5.24
C ARG A 58 13.05 9.71 5.71
N SER A 59 13.22 8.81 6.65
CA SER A 59 14.53 8.52 7.23
C SER A 59 15.38 7.62 6.35
N SER A 60 14.81 7.06 5.28
CA SER A 60 15.58 6.22 4.38
C SER A 60 16.42 7.07 3.44
N LYS A 61 17.40 6.45 2.79
CA LYS A 61 18.22 7.14 1.82
C LYS A 61 17.67 7.02 0.41
N LEU A 62 16.51 6.41 0.26
CA LEU A 62 15.88 6.25 -1.05
C LEU A 62 15.28 7.59 -1.49
N GLU A 63 15.53 7.96 -2.72
CA GLU A 63 14.94 9.18 -3.28
C GLU A 63 13.48 8.95 -3.60
N THR A 64 12.64 9.91 -3.19
CA THR A 64 11.22 9.83 -3.49
C THR A 64 10.60 11.20 -3.33
N ASP A 65 9.56 11.45 -4.11
CA ASP A 65 8.71 12.62 -3.91
C ASP A 65 7.43 12.26 -3.16
N LEU A 66 7.33 11.03 -2.66
CA LEU A 66 6.16 10.58 -1.93
C LEU A 66 6.26 10.88 -0.44
N THR A 67 5.13 11.25 0.14
CA THR A 67 4.96 11.40 1.58
C THR A 67 3.69 10.66 1.96
N PHE A 68 3.47 10.47 3.26
CA PHE A 68 2.21 9.87 3.70
C PHE A 68 1.02 10.67 3.16
N ALA A 69 1.11 11.99 3.24
CA ALA A 69 0.00 12.85 2.80
C ALA A 69 -0.29 12.68 1.31
N SER A 70 0.75 12.60 0.47
CA SER A 70 0.54 12.45 -0.97
C SER A 70 -0.01 11.07 -1.31
N VAL A 71 0.46 10.03 -0.66
CA VAL A 71 -0.05 8.67 -0.86
C VAL A 71 -1.52 8.60 -0.45
N GLN A 72 -1.85 9.14 0.73
CA GLN A 72 -3.21 9.18 1.23
C GLN A 72 -4.14 9.89 0.26
N ARG A 73 -3.72 11.05 -0.22
CA ARG A 73 -4.52 11.85 -1.13
C ARG A 73 -4.82 11.09 -2.43
N ILE A 74 -3.81 10.44 -2.99
CA ILE A 74 -3.99 9.68 -4.23
C ILE A 74 -5.05 8.59 -4.04
N GLY A 75 -4.98 7.86 -2.92
CA GLY A 75 -5.96 6.82 -2.64
C GLY A 75 -7.36 7.37 -2.43
N LEU A 76 -7.48 8.47 -1.69
CA LEU A 76 -8.78 9.11 -1.44
C LEU A 76 -9.38 9.63 -2.73
N ASP A 77 -8.56 10.25 -3.58
CA ASP A 77 -9.02 10.77 -4.87
C ASP A 77 -9.51 9.65 -5.78
N ALA A 78 -8.97 8.47 -5.62
CA ALA A 78 -9.38 7.31 -6.41
C ALA A 78 -10.64 6.62 -5.85
N GLY A 79 -11.15 7.10 -4.73
CA GLY A 79 -12.37 6.56 -4.14
C GLY A 79 -12.16 5.48 -3.10
N LEU A 80 -10.93 5.26 -2.66
CA LEU A 80 -10.63 4.34 -1.58
C LEU A 80 -10.41 5.11 -0.28
N VAL A 81 -10.33 4.39 0.82
CA VAL A 81 -9.97 4.98 2.11
C VAL A 81 -8.82 4.22 2.71
N ASP A 82 -7.95 4.93 3.40
CA ASP A 82 -6.86 4.30 4.13
C ASP A 82 -7.36 3.89 5.51
N ASN A 83 -6.98 2.71 5.94
CA ASN A 83 -7.42 2.23 7.24
C ASN A 83 -6.28 1.73 8.11
N LYS A 84 -5.06 1.70 7.60
CA LYS A 84 -3.92 1.23 8.38
C LYS A 84 -2.63 1.75 7.77
N SER A 85 -1.69 2.08 8.63
CA SER A 85 -0.36 2.51 8.21
C SER A 85 0.65 1.76 9.06
N ILE A 86 1.68 1.20 8.43
CA ILE A 86 2.70 0.44 9.14
C ILE A 86 4.09 0.85 8.66
N ALA A 87 5.08 0.57 9.50
CA ALA A 87 6.47 0.57 9.08
C ALA A 87 6.71 -0.81 8.45
N PHE A 88 6.88 -0.83 7.14
CA PHE A 88 7.03 -2.09 6.43
C PHE A 88 8.38 -2.75 6.76
N ASP A 89 9.45 -1.96 6.67
CA ASP A 89 10.78 -2.34 7.12
C ASP A 89 11.57 -1.07 7.42
N ASP A 90 12.90 -1.17 7.47
CA ASP A 90 13.74 -0.02 7.83
C ASP A 90 13.67 1.10 6.82
N ASN A 91 13.36 0.81 5.56
CA ASN A 91 13.37 1.79 4.48
C ASN A 91 12.00 2.14 3.93
N TRP A 92 10.99 1.34 4.19
CA TRP A 92 9.68 1.46 3.57
C TRP A 92 8.58 1.58 4.60
N SER A 93 7.64 2.46 4.34
CA SER A 93 6.36 2.52 5.04
C SER A 93 5.28 2.02 4.09
N ALA A 94 4.14 1.63 4.63
CA ALA A 94 3.04 1.16 3.79
C ALA A 94 1.71 1.63 4.36
N VAL A 95 0.80 2.01 3.45
CA VAL A 95 -0.55 2.44 3.79
C VAL A 95 -1.52 1.47 3.13
N ARG A 96 -2.48 0.97 3.91
CA ARG A 96 -3.47 0.04 3.40
C ARG A 96 -4.73 0.81 2.99
N PHE A 97 -5.15 0.60 1.74
CA PHE A 97 -6.38 1.17 1.20
C PHE A 97 -7.40 0.07 1.01
N VAL A 98 -8.65 0.41 1.29
CA VAL A 98 -9.79 -0.51 1.13
C VAL A 98 -10.93 0.27 0.50
N TYR A 99 -11.89 -0.46 -0.05
CA TYR A 99 -13.12 0.17 -0.54
C TYR A 99 -13.85 0.83 0.63
N ARG A 100 -14.49 1.94 0.34
CA ARG A 100 -15.37 2.57 1.33
C ARG A 100 -16.49 1.62 1.70
N ARG A 101 -16.98 1.77 2.92
CA ARG A 101 -18.03 0.88 3.41
C ARG A 101 -19.23 0.85 2.47
N GLU A 102 -19.62 2.01 1.94
CA GLU A 102 -20.76 2.10 1.05
C GLU A 102 -20.51 1.50 -0.33
N ASP A 103 -19.26 1.22 -0.66
CA ASP A 103 -18.88 0.66 -1.95
C ASP A 103 -18.54 -0.82 -1.88
N ARG A 104 -18.69 -1.41 -0.72
CA ARG A 104 -18.41 -2.84 -0.53
C ARG A 104 -19.57 -3.73 -0.89
#